data_c165f5127ee485b72777eadc5ecea3f3
#
_entry.id   c165f5127ee485b72777eadc5ecea3f3
#
_cell.length_a   1.000
_cell.length_b   1.000
_cell.length_c   1.000
_cell.angle_alpha   90.00
_cell.angle_beta   90.00
_cell.angle_gamma   90.00
#
_symmetry.space_group_name_H-M   'P 1'
#
loop_
_entity.id
_entity.type
_entity.pdbx_description
1 polymer ?
#
loop_
_entity_poly.entity_id
_entity_poly.type
_entity_poly.pdbx_seq_one_letter_code
_entity_poly.pdbx_strand_id
1 'polypeptide(L)'
;MKVTGNASRVVLLVLVLIGGMAQAQPDIERRVAELERKMKLLDPSFVPASELGVLERLQALEVRMDAALSAKAVAPPQQAQALQPVSIAGDFQKAADTETRLPVAGYMDFHVNKEAGDSFRPDFHRFVLLFGHSFSERIKFWSELELEHSLVEGGEESGEVALEQAYLDFLFTPKFNLRAGMLLTPVGIVNERHEPPSFNGVERPFVESIIIPTTWRELGFGFTGDLGRGFRYRTYLTSSLDASRFNAEFGIADGKTSGLDASMRNPAWAGRLEFAGIRRLTVGTSMYSGLAGFNAPGVNPRVTIANVDARYSIRRVDLRGLFANTWVSKAGELNRLLRQQTGVNPNVASQMRGYYFEPALHILPRRYRQDLIAFGRYERYNTQQKMPAGYLPLEQFNRSSWITGIAYKPAPDVALKFDYVFNRNQSAVVKALNGLNLGIGWWF
;
A
#
# COMPACT_ATOMS: atom_id res chain seq x y z
N MET A 1 15.68 -37.71 3.41
CA MET A 1 16.25 -37.64 2.04
C MET A 1 16.81 -36.23 1.86
N LYS A 2 18.11 -36.15 1.71
CA LYS A 2 18.88 -34.90 1.71
C LYS A 2 18.62 -34.10 0.43
N VAL A 3 18.23 -32.86 0.57
CA VAL A 3 18.30 -31.88 -0.53
C VAL A 3 19.25 -30.78 -0.06
N THR A 4 20.52 -31.05 -0.25
CA THR A 4 21.61 -30.08 -0.15
C THR A 4 22.32 -30.09 -1.51
N GLY A 5 22.40 -28.94 -2.19
CA GLY A 5 23.37 -28.80 -3.26
C GLY A 5 22.94 -28.16 -4.58
N ASN A 6 22.13 -27.09 -4.57
CA ASN A 6 21.86 -26.38 -5.84
C ASN A 6 22.10 -24.86 -5.81
N ALA A 7 22.28 -24.21 -4.67
CA ALA A 7 22.57 -22.77 -4.63
C ALA A 7 24.02 -22.44 -5.05
N SER A 8 25.00 -23.27 -4.68
CA SER A 8 26.41 -23.04 -5.01
C SER A 8 26.75 -23.19 -6.50
N ARG A 9 25.97 -23.99 -7.26
CA ARG A 9 26.21 -24.23 -8.69
C ARG A 9 25.75 -23.09 -9.60
N VAL A 10 24.79 -22.31 -9.18
CA VAL A 10 24.27 -21.18 -9.97
C VAL A 10 25.21 -19.99 -9.95
N VAL A 11 25.91 -19.75 -8.85
CA VAL A 11 26.90 -18.66 -8.76
C VAL A 11 28.17 -18.96 -9.58
N LEU A 12 28.54 -20.22 -9.67
CA LEU A 12 29.72 -20.62 -10.47
C LEU A 12 29.44 -20.59 -11.98
N LEU A 13 28.22 -20.82 -12.43
CA LEU A 13 27.86 -20.82 -13.87
C LEU A 13 27.79 -19.40 -14.47
N VAL A 14 27.48 -18.39 -13.66
CA VAL A 14 27.46 -16.98 -14.11
C VAL A 14 28.87 -16.41 -14.30
N LEU A 15 29.86 -16.93 -13.60
CA LEU A 15 31.29 -16.49 -13.73
C LEU A 15 32.03 -17.10 -14.89
N VAL A 16 31.54 -18.21 -15.48
CA VAL A 16 32.20 -18.89 -16.61
C VAL A 16 31.74 -18.36 -17.97
N LEU A 17 30.66 -17.60 -18.05
CA LEU A 17 30.12 -17.08 -19.33
C LEU A 17 30.62 -15.70 -19.76
N ILE A 18 31.51 -15.07 -18.99
CA ILE A 18 32.14 -13.80 -19.41
C ILE A 18 33.59 -14.07 -19.79
N GLY A 19 33.81 -14.36 -21.07
CA GLY A 19 35.14 -14.58 -21.66
C GLY A 19 35.99 -13.32 -21.65
N GLY A 20 37.21 -13.41 -21.07
CA GLY A 20 38.22 -12.38 -21.04
C GLY A 20 39.33 -12.65 -20.01
N MET A 21 40.11 -13.72 -20.18
CA MET A 21 41.00 -14.26 -19.15
C MET A 21 42.28 -13.44 -18.80
N ALA A 22 42.56 -12.30 -19.41
CA ALA A 22 43.82 -11.58 -19.15
C ALA A 22 43.66 -10.23 -18.40
N GLN A 23 42.45 -9.67 -18.32
CA GLN A 23 42.21 -8.40 -17.59
C GLN A 23 41.34 -8.56 -16.32
N ALA A 24 40.85 -9.75 -16.04
CA ALA A 24 39.89 -9.99 -14.93
C ALA A 24 40.55 -10.28 -13.56
N GLN A 25 41.83 -10.63 -13.52
CA GLN A 25 42.47 -11.05 -12.27
C GLN A 25 42.60 -9.94 -11.22
N PRO A 26 42.98 -8.70 -11.55
CA PRO A 26 43.04 -7.63 -10.54
C PRO A 26 41.69 -7.20 -9.99
N ASP A 27 40.61 -7.39 -10.76
CA ASP A 27 39.25 -7.02 -10.35
C ASP A 27 38.66 -8.08 -9.41
N ILE A 28 38.98 -9.33 -9.62
CA ILE A 28 38.58 -10.44 -8.74
C ILE A 28 39.31 -10.35 -7.40
N GLU A 29 40.59 -10.07 -7.36
CA GLU A 29 41.37 -9.88 -6.13
C GLU A 29 40.87 -8.70 -5.32
N ARG A 30 40.51 -7.58 -5.96
CA ARG A 30 39.92 -6.42 -5.32
C ARG A 30 38.57 -6.75 -4.70
N ARG A 31 37.74 -7.53 -5.37
CA ARG A 31 36.44 -7.99 -4.90
C ARG A 31 36.54 -8.96 -3.73
N VAL A 32 37.49 -9.89 -3.75
CA VAL A 32 37.77 -10.79 -2.62
C VAL A 32 38.23 -10.00 -1.41
N ALA A 33 39.14 -9.05 -1.57
CA ALA A 33 39.58 -8.19 -0.47
C ALA A 33 38.43 -7.35 0.13
N GLU A 34 37.48 -6.91 -0.68
CA GLU A 34 36.29 -6.21 -0.20
C GLU A 34 35.34 -7.13 0.58
N LEU A 35 35.16 -8.37 0.13
CA LEU A 35 34.34 -9.37 0.83
C LEU A 35 34.99 -9.79 2.17
N GLU A 36 36.31 -9.95 2.23
CA GLU A 36 37.06 -10.21 3.45
C GLU A 36 36.92 -9.07 4.47
N ARG A 37 36.96 -7.82 4.00
CA ARG A 37 36.73 -6.65 4.84
C ARG A 37 35.29 -6.63 5.41
N LYS A 38 34.30 -6.95 4.59
CA LYS A 38 32.90 -7.07 5.02
C LYS A 38 32.71 -8.21 6.01
N MET A 39 33.36 -9.35 5.77
CA MET A 39 33.31 -10.49 6.70
C MET A 39 33.93 -10.17 8.06
N LYS A 40 35.03 -9.43 8.10
CA LYS A 40 35.66 -8.97 9.33
C LYS A 40 34.77 -8.01 10.15
N LEU A 41 33.86 -7.28 9.48
CA LEU A 41 32.87 -6.45 10.15
C LEU A 41 31.72 -7.29 10.76
N LEU A 42 31.40 -8.44 10.15
CA LEU A 42 30.37 -9.36 10.63
C LEU A 42 30.90 -10.33 11.70
N ASP A 43 32.15 -10.75 11.58
CA ASP A 43 32.87 -11.62 12.52
C ASP A 43 34.24 -11.00 12.81
N PRO A 44 34.40 -10.27 13.94
CA PRO A 44 35.69 -9.67 14.33
C PRO A 44 36.81 -10.67 14.49
N SER A 45 36.52 -11.97 14.71
CA SER A 45 37.51 -13.04 14.77
C SER A 45 38.04 -13.54 13.44
N PHE A 46 37.44 -13.05 12.33
CA PHE A 46 37.87 -13.43 10.99
C PHE A 46 39.25 -12.87 10.64
N VAL A 47 40.15 -13.76 10.28
CA VAL A 47 41.50 -13.41 9.80
C VAL A 47 41.57 -13.78 8.31
N PRO A 48 41.83 -12.82 7.41
CA PRO A 48 42.02 -13.11 5.99
C PRO A 48 43.24 -14.01 5.77
N ALA A 49 43.10 -15.05 4.99
CA ALA A 49 44.18 -15.95 4.62
C ALA A 49 44.98 -15.38 3.43
N SER A 50 45.78 -14.34 3.65
CA SER A 50 46.51 -13.60 2.63
C SER A 50 47.57 -14.42 1.86
N GLU A 51 47.94 -15.60 2.37
CA GLU A 51 48.89 -16.49 1.73
C GLU A 51 48.27 -17.49 0.74
N LEU A 52 46.93 -17.56 0.70
CA LEU A 52 46.20 -18.47 -0.19
C LEU A 52 45.84 -17.81 -1.51
N GLY A 53 45.70 -18.63 -2.54
CA GLY A 53 45.21 -18.18 -3.84
C GLY A 53 43.77 -17.65 -3.80
N VAL A 54 43.39 -16.83 -4.77
CA VAL A 54 42.06 -16.18 -4.81
C VAL A 54 40.91 -17.16 -4.72
N LEU A 55 41.05 -18.35 -5.29
CA LEU A 55 40.01 -19.39 -5.25
C LEU A 55 39.83 -20.00 -3.84
N GLU A 56 40.93 -20.23 -3.14
CA GLU A 56 40.98 -20.78 -1.80
C GLU A 56 40.46 -19.76 -0.79
N ARG A 57 40.70 -18.48 -0.99
CA ARG A 57 40.18 -17.38 -0.19
C ARG A 57 38.67 -17.25 -0.35
N LEU A 58 38.14 -17.42 -1.58
CA LEU A 58 36.70 -17.46 -1.84
C LEU A 58 36.03 -18.65 -1.14
N GLN A 59 36.59 -19.84 -1.22
CA GLN A 59 36.07 -21.03 -0.54
C GLN A 59 36.06 -20.88 0.99
N ALA A 60 37.12 -20.29 1.56
CA ALA A 60 37.18 -20.00 2.98
C ALA A 60 36.13 -18.99 3.45
N LEU A 61 35.81 -17.99 2.60
CA LEU A 61 34.74 -17.02 2.84
C LEU A 61 33.35 -17.68 2.78
N GLU A 62 33.11 -18.56 1.80
CA GLU A 62 31.83 -19.28 1.66
C GLU A 62 31.56 -20.18 2.87
N VAL A 63 32.53 -20.97 3.33
CA VAL A 63 32.39 -21.84 4.49
C VAL A 63 32.08 -21.04 5.76
N ARG A 64 32.70 -19.89 5.96
CA ARG A 64 32.44 -19.05 7.14
C ARG A 64 31.13 -18.28 7.04
N MET A 65 30.72 -17.88 5.88
CA MET A 65 29.42 -17.23 5.65
C MET A 65 28.28 -18.22 5.94
N ASP A 66 28.41 -19.47 5.49
CA ASP A 66 27.44 -20.53 5.79
C ASP A 66 27.40 -20.87 7.32
N ALA A 67 28.54 -20.85 8.00
CA ALA A 67 28.60 -21.04 9.44
C ALA A 67 27.95 -19.86 10.21
N ALA A 68 28.18 -18.63 9.78
CA ALA A 68 27.58 -17.42 10.37
C ALA A 68 26.06 -17.36 10.15
N LEU A 69 25.59 -17.76 8.96
CA LEU A 69 24.16 -17.88 8.65
C LEU A 69 23.49 -19.01 9.44
N SER A 70 24.18 -20.14 9.62
CA SER A 70 23.69 -21.27 10.42
C SER A 70 23.64 -20.96 11.91
N ALA A 71 24.59 -20.20 12.45
CA ALA A 71 24.61 -19.76 13.83
C ALA A 71 23.46 -18.77 14.15
N LYS A 72 23.04 -17.97 13.15
CA LYS A 72 21.89 -17.06 13.26
C LYS A 72 20.54 -17.79 13.19
N ALA A 73 20.51 -19.01 12.66
CA ALA A 73 19.30 -19.84 12.53
C ALA A 73 18.93 -20.65 13.78
N VAL A 74 19.77 -20.65 14.81
CA VAL A 74 19.54 -21.41 16.07
C VAL A 74 19.14 -20.45 17.19
N ALA A 75 18.15 -19.59 16.97
CA ALA A 75 17.40 -18.97 18.05
C ALA A 75 16.15 -19.83 18.35
N PRO A 76 15.82 -20.11 19.63
CA PRO A 76 14.66 -20.94 19.96
C PRO A 76 13.38 -20.28 19.45
N PRO A 77 12.37 -21.08 19.03
CA PRO A 77 11.14 -20.53 18.52
C PRO A 77 10.42 -19.74 19.62
N GLN A 78 10.35 -18.44 19.46
CA GLN A 78 9.43 -17.63 20.24
C GLN A 78 8.00 -18.15 19.98
N GLN A 79 7.30 -18.43 21.06
CA GLN A 79 5.91 -18.91 21.05
C GLN A 79 5.08 -18.06 20.08
N ALA A 80 4.38 -18.73 19.19
CA ALA A 80 3.47 -18.12 18.24
C ALA A 80 2.44 -17.24 18.96
N GLN A 81 2.73 -15.96 19.08
CA GLN A 81 1.74 -14.95 19.42
C GLN A 81 0.77 -14.90 18.23
N ALA A 82 -0.53 -14.99 18.57
CA ALA A 82 -1.60 -14.88 17.58
C ALA A 82 -1.35 -13.65 16.70
N LEU A 83 -1.21 -13.88 15.39
CA LEU A 83 -1.03 -12.85 14.38
C LEU A 83 -2.11 -11.78 14.55
N GLN A 84 -1.74 -10.69 15.20
CA GLN A 84 -2.45 -9.43 15.02
C GLN A 84 -2.11 -8.96 13.61
N PRO A 85 -3.00 -8.29 12.90
CA PRO A 85 -2.61 -7.63 11.67
C PRO A 85 -1.54 -6.61 12.04
N VAL A 86 -0.30 -6.97 11.72
CA VAL A 86 0.86 -6.16 12.02
C VAL A 86 0.74 -4.92 11.17
N SER A 87 0.69 -3.76 11.79
CA SER A 87 0.94 -2.49 11.11
C SER A 87 2.42 -2.52 10.78
N ILE A 88 2.78 -2.76 9.52
CA ILE A 88 4.16 -2.83 9.07
C ILE A 88 4.90 -1.54 9.38
N ALA A 89 4.24 -0.40 9.33
CA ALA A 89 4.75 0.85 9.88
C ALA A 89 5.22 0.71 11.35
N GLY A 90 4.52 -0.09 12.19
CA GLY A 90 4.91 -0.34 13.58
C GLY A 90 6.13 -1.25 13.73
N ASP A 91 6.29 -2.25 12.87
CA ASP A 91 7.46 -3.15 12.92
C ASP A 91 8.69 -2.51 12.28
N PHE A 92 8.50 -1.77 11.20
CA PHE A 92 9.54 -0.96 10.60
C PHE A 92 9.99 0.16 11.57
N GLN A 93 9.08 0.76 12.32
CA GLN A 93 9.37 1.73 13.37
C GLN A 93 10.21 1.12 14.50
N LYS A 94 9.93 -0.14 14.91
CA LYS A 94 10.77 -0.86 15.86
C LYS A 94 12.19 -1.12 15.33
N ALA A 95 12.32 -1.49 14.06
CA ALA A 95 13.62 -1.69 13.43
C ALA A 95 14.41 -0.37 13.36
N ALA A 96 13.76 0.74 13.03
CA ALA A 96 14.38 2.07 13.01
C ALA A 96 14.78 2.57 14.40
N ASP A 97 14.09 2.12 15.45
CA ASP A 97 14.40 2.50 16.84
C ASP A 97 15.63 1.80 17.41
N THR A 98 16.03 0.67 16.83
CA THR A 98 17.14 -0.16 17.33
C THR A 98 18.47 0.01 16.59
N GLU A 99 18.46 0.64 15.41
CA GLU A 99 19.67 0.78 14.59
C GLU A 99 19.93 2.25 14.18
N THR A 100 21.19 2.66 14.27
CA THR A 100 21.69 3.96 13.74
C THR A 100 21.79 3.98 12.22
N ARG A 101 21.52 2.86 11.52
CA ARG A 101 21.53 2.74 10.07
C ARG A 101 20.16 3.08 9.52
N LEU A 102 20.12 3.68 8.34
CA LEU A 102 18.88 3.90 7.59
C LEU A 102 18.30 2.54 7.20
N PRO A 103 17.20 2.09 7.82
CA PRO A 103 16.56 0.84 7.42
C PRO A 103 15.87 1.06 6.07
N VAL A 104 16.06 0.12 5.16
CA VAL A 104 15.37 0.05 3.88
C VAL A 104 14.54 -1.21 3.88
N ALA A 105 13.26 -1.04 3.68
CA ALA A 105 12.31 -2.11 3.46
C ALA A 105 11.47 -1.74 2.24
N GLY A 106 10.66 -2.65 1.76
CA GLY A 106 9.83 -2.35 0.63
C GLY A 106 8.80 -3.44 0.36
N TYR A 107 7.97 -3.19 -0.61
CA TYR A 107 7.06 -4.17 -1.13
C TYR A 107 6.92 -4.05 -2.64
N MET A 108 6.39 -5.07 -3.23
CA MET A 108 6.25 -5.19 -4.67
C MET A 108 4.95 -5.89 -5.01
N ASP A 109 4.37 -5.53 -6.15
CA ASP A 109 3.10 -6.02 -6.63
C ASP A 109 3.11 -6.21 -8.14
N PHE A 110 2.69 -7.39 -8.58
CA PHE A 110 2.55 -7.74 -9.98
C PHE A 110 1.16 -8.32 -10.21
N HIS A 111 0.47 -7.81 -11.22
CA HIS A 111 -0.88 -8.23 -11.57
C HIS A 111 -0.97 -8.81 -12.98
N VAL A 112 -1.93 -9.67 -13.18
CA VAL A 112 -2.40 -10.07 -14.51
C VAL A 112 -3.92 -10.01 -14.48
N ASN A 113 -4.46 -9.00 -15.12
CA ASN A 113 -5.90 -8.75 -15.15
C ASN A 113 -6.48 -9.12 -16.51
N LYS A 114 -7.72 -9.60 -16.51
CA LYS A 114 -8.47 -9.92 -17.72
C LYS A 114 -9.92 -9.55 -17.54
N GLU A 115 -10.40 -8.61 -18.34
CA GLU A 115 -11.83 -8.37 -18.48
C GLU A 115 -12.49 -9.32 -19.49
N ALA A 116 -13.78 -9.54 -19.35
CA ALA A 116 -14.54 -10.39 -20.28
C ALA A 116 -14.53 -9.79 -21.69
N GLY A 117 -14.04 -10.56 -22.66
CA GLY A 117 -13.87 -10.12 -24.04
C GLY A 117 -12.51 -9.51 -24.38
N ASP A 118 -11.63 -9.36 -23.40
CA ASP A 118 -10.27 -8.83 -23.60
C ASP A 118 -9.18 -9.91 -23.40
N SER A 119 -7.95 -9.57 -23.70
CA SER A 119 -6.76 -10.39 -23.45
C SER A 119 -6.28 -10.27 -22.00
N PHE A 120 -5.41 -11.17 -21.58
CA PHE A 120 -4.67 -11.02 -20.32
C PHE A 120 -3.71 -9.83 -20.42
N ARG A 121 -3.77 -8.95 -19.44
CA ARG A 121 -2.89 -7.78 -19.32
C ARG A 121 -1.98 -7.95 -18.12
N PRO A 122 -0.71 -8.36 -18.31
CA PRO A 122 0.27 -8.34 -17.24
C PRO A 122 0.65 -6.88 -16.95
N ASP A 123 0.72 -6.56 -15.67
CA ASP A 123 1.11 -5.25 -15.17
C ASP A 123 2.11 -5.40 -14.04
N PHE A 124 3.28 -4.78 -14.18
CA PHE A 124 4.19 -4.54 -13.08
C PHE A 124 3.63 -3.36 -12.29
N HIS A 125 2.72 -3.68 -11.37
CA HIS A 125 1.87 -2.66 -10.79
C HIS A 125 2.69 -1.66 -9.98
N ARG A 126 3.53 -2.14 -9.06
CA ARG A 126 4.37 -1.25 -8.25
C ARG A 126 5.62 -1.91 -7.66
N PHE A 127 6.63 -1.08 -7.45
CA PHE A 127 7.80 -1.36 -6.63
C PHE A 127 7.99 -0.20 -5.67
N VAL A 128 7.93 -0.48 -4.37
CA VAL A 128 7.93 0.53 -3.31
C VAL A 128 9.12 0.36 -2.39
N LEU A 129 9.79 1.45 -2.08
CA LEU A 129 10.88 1.53 -1.12
C LEU A 129 10.47 2.41 0.07
N LEU A 130 10.65 1.89 1.25
CA LEU A 130 10.42 2.57 2.52
C LEU A 130 11.76 3.00 3.13
N PHE A 131 11.85 4.27 3.52
CA PHE A 131 13.01 4.84 4.19
C PHE A 131 12.58 5.42 5.53
N GLY A 132 13.31 5.07 6.58
CA GLY A 132 13.11 5.65 7.90
C GLY A 132 14.43 6.11 8.52
N HIS A 133 14.40 7.19 9.31
CA HIS A 133 15.54 7.66 10.05
C HIS A 133 15.13 8.24 11.40
N SER A 134 15.90 7.89 12.44
CA SER A 134 15.72 8.43 13.77
C SER A 134 16.76 9.52 14.02
N PHE A 135 16.35 10.79 13.95
CA PHE A 135 17.24 11.90 14.33
C PHE A 135 17.49 11.94 15.84
N SER A 136 16.50 11.48 16.60
CA SER A 136 16.56 11.30 18.05
C SER A 136 15.47 10.30 18.50
N GLU A 137 15.39 9.99 19.78
CA GLU A 137 14.29 9.20 20.34
C GLU A 137 12.90 9.79 20.06
N ARG A 138 12.83 11.13 19.83
CA ARG A 138 11.59 11.87 19.69
C ARG A 138 11.33 12.43 18.31
N ILE A 139 12.30 12.39 17.41
CA ILE A 139 12.15 12.93 16.04
C ILE A 139 12.45 11.81 15.06
N LYS A 140 11.44 11.38 14.31
CA LYS A 140 11.49 10.27 13.37
C LYS A 140 11.10 10.77 11.98
N PHE A 141 11.81 10.30 10.96
CA PHE A 141 11.50 10.51 9.55
C PHE A 141 10.98 9.23 8.93
N TRP A 142 10.00 9.36 8.07
CA TRP A 142 9.42 8.29 7.27
C TRP A 142 9.21 8.75 5.85
N SER A 143 9.47 7.87 4.89
CA SER A 143 9.25 8.12 3.48
C SER A 143 8.92 6.84 2.75
N GLU A 144 8.09 6.94 1.73
CA GLU A 144 7.66 5.87 0.84
C GLU A 144 7.77 6.37 -0.59
N LEU A 145 8.67 5.74 -1.36
CA LEU A 145 8.93 6.02 -2.76
C LEU A 145 8.39 4.87 -3.61
N GLU A 146 7.50 5.18 -4.53
CA GLU A 146 6.84 4.23 -5.40
C GLU A 146 7.27 4.42 -6.86
N LEU A 147 7.43 3.28 -7.54
CA LEU A 147 7.55 3.18 -9.00
C LEU A 147 6.33 2.39 -9.48
N GLU A 148 5.40 3.01 -10.21
CA GLU A 148 4.20 2.35 -10.77
C GLU A 148 4.35 2.08 -12.26
N HIS A 149 3.68 0.98 -12.72
CA HIS A 149 3.50 0.60 -14.13
C HIS A 149 4.79 0.48 -14.95
N SER A 150 5.85 -0.04 -14.38
CA SER A 150 7.18 -0.17 -14.99
C SER A 150 7.68 1.11 -15.66
N LEU A 151 8.70 1.71 -15.15
CA LEU A 151 9.35 2.84 -15.78
C LEU A 151 9.97 2.40 -17.11
N VAL A 152 9.42 2.84 -18.24
CA VAL A 152 9.97 2.57 -19.56
C VAL A 152 10.78 3.79 -20.00
N GLU A 153 12.07 3.59 -20.27
CA GLU A 153 12.92 4.64 -20.85
C GLU A 153 12.35 5.10 -22.20
N GLY A 154 12.06 6.41 -22.34
CA GLY A 154 11.74 7.05 -23.61
C GLY A 154 10.34 6.85 -24.17
N GLY A 155 9.41 6.29 -23.40
CA GLY A 155 8.01 6.16 -23.81
C GLY A 155 7.15 7.40 -23.49
N GLU A 156 6.18 7.71 -24.34
CA GLU A 156 5.18 8.77 -24.06
C GLU A 156 4.16 8.33 -23.00
N GLU A 157 3.95 7.03 -22.85
CA GLU A 157 3.14 6.38 -21.79
C GLU A 157 4.08 5.65 -20.84
N SER A 158 4.80 6.38 -20.03
CA SER A 158 5.73 5.85 -19.03
C SER A 158 5.04 5.66 -17.68
N GLY A 159 5.55 4.72 -16.87
CA GLY A 159 5.15 4.58 -15.49
C GLY A 159 5.41 5.84 -14.65
N GLU A 160 4.92 5.85 -13.44
CA GLU A 160 5.01 6.97 -12.50
C GLU A 160 6.07 6.71 -11.44
N VAL A 161 6.81 7.76 -11.08
CA VAL A 161 7.64 7.82 -9.87
C VAL A 161 6.92 8.73 -8.89
N ALA A 162 6.47 8.18 -7.79
CA ALA A 162 5.66 8.90 -6.81
C ALA A 162 6.28 8.87 -5.42
N LEU A 163 6.22 9.99 -4.71
CA LEU A 163 6.45 10.04 -3.28
C LEU A 163 5.09 9.91 -2.59
N GLU A 164 4.80 8.73 -2.02
CA GLU A 164 3.50 8.49 -1.41
C GLU A 164 3.39 9.09 -0.02
N GLN A 165 4.44 9.04 0.76
CA GLN A 165 4.51 9.74 2.02
C GLN A 165 5.95 10.17 2.33
N ALA A 166 6.09 11.32 2.99
CA ALA A 166 7.34 11.81 3.53
C ALA A 166 7.06 12.78 4.66
N TYR A 167 7.32 12.38 5.89
CA TYR A 167 6.95 13.19 7.04
C TYR A 167 7.92 13.04 8.21
N LEU A 168 7.84 13.99 9.13
CA LEU A 168 8.48 13.95 10.43
C LEU A 168 7.42 13.71 11.51
N ASP A 169 7.71 12.78 12.41
CA ASP A 169 7.00 12.59 13.67
C ASP A 169 7.80 13.21 14.81
N PHE A 170 7.13 14.07 15.58
CA PHE A 170 7.63 14.63 16.83
C PHE A 170 6.89 13.96 17.98
N LEU A 171 7.55 13.06 18.67
CA LEU A 171 6.99 12.21 19.72
C LEU A 171 7.09 12.93 21.08
N PHE A 172 5.99 13.51 21.56
CA PHE A 172 5.93 14.20 22.85
C PHE A 172 5.48 13.27 23.96
N THR A 173 4.36 12.59 23.77
CA THR A 173 3.79 11.64 24.72
C THR A 173 3.07 10.51 23.94
N PRO A 174 2.78 9.36 24.57
CA PRO A 174 1.98 8.33 23.92
C PRO A 174 0.62 8.84 23.40
N LYS A 175 0.05 9.84 24.08
CA LYS A 175 -1.29 10.38 23.76
C LYS A 175 -1.26 11.54 22.76
N PHE A 176 -0.13 12.15 22.54
CA PHE A 176 -0.03 13.38 21.75
C PHE A 176 1.32 13.48 21.05
N ASN A 177 1.29 13.38 19.73
CA ASN A 177 2.46 13.51 18.85
C ASN A 177 2.08 14.40 17.67
N LEU A 178 3.03 15.17 17.17
CA LEU A 178 2.87 16.00 15.98
C LEU A 178 3.47 15.25 14.79
N ARG A 179 2.74 15.24 13.70
CA ARG A 179 3.19 14.73 12.39
C ARG A 179 3.07 15.83 11.35
N ALA A 180 4.10 16.03 10.50
CA ALA A 180 4.08 17.04 9.47
C ALA A 180 4.83 16.59 8.22
N GLY A 181 4.30 16.90 7.04
CA GLY A 181 4.86 16.53 5.74
C GLY A 181 3.81 16.11 4.74
N MET A 182 4.15 15.17 3.87
CA MET A 182 3.22 14.47 2.99
C MET A 182 2.63 13.28 3.73
N LEU A 183 1.32 13.32 3.94
CA LEU A 183 0.61 12.41 4.83
C LEU A 183 -0.46 11.63 4.05
N LEU A 184 -0.57 10.33 4.32
CA LEU A 184 -1.74 9.59 3.90
C LEU A 184 -2.97 10.05 4.68
N THR A 185 -4.05 10.36 3.96
CA THR A 185 -5.30 10.82 4.54
C THR A 185 -5.96 9.69 5.33
N PRO A 186 -6.27 9.83 6.64
CA PRO A 186 -6.70 8.74 7.49
C PRO A 186 -8.20 8.45 7.31
N VAL A 187 -8.61 8.12 6.09
CA VAL A 187 -10.01 7.81 5.74
C VAL A 187 -10.09 6.39 5.16
N GLY A 188 -11.01 5.59 5.67
CA GLY A 188 -11.14 4.18 5.28
C GLY A 188 -10.20 3.24 6.03
N ILE A 189 -10.16 1.99 5.60
CA ILE A 189 -9.29 0.93 6.16
C ILE A 189 -8.00 0.85 5.36
N VAL A 190 -8.10 0.95 4.01
CA VAL A 190 -7.03 0.58 3.09
C VAL A 190 -6.08 1.74 2.86
N ASN A 191 -6.52 3.00 2.88
CA ASN A 191 -5.66 4.11 2.48
C ASN A 191 -4.32 4.21 3.24
N GLU A 192 -4.32 3.94 4.55
CA GLU A 192 -3.10 3.93 5.36
C GLU A 192 -2.42 2.54 5.41
N ARG A 193 -2.99 1.51 4.75
CA ARG A 193 -2.53 0.11 4.74
C ARG A 193 -2.84 -0.51 3.38
N HIS A 194 -2.31 0.09 2.35
CA HIS A 194 -2.66 -0.22 0.97
C HIS A 194 -1.73 -1.26 0.31
N GLU A 195 -0.85 -1.83 1.11
CA GLU A 195 0.12 -2.81 0.66
C GLU A 195 -0.56 -4.14 0.28
N PRO A 196 -0.09 -4.85 -0.75
CA PRO A 196 -0.75 -6.03 -1.30
C PRO A 196 -1.04 -7.15 -0.28
N PRO A 197 -0.14 -7.49 0.66
CA PRO A 197 -0.44 -8.53 1.64
C PRO A 197 -1.49 -8.13 2.70
N SER A 198 -1.92 -6.86 2.75
CA SER A 198 -2.87 -6.35 3.76
C SER A 198 -4.35 -6.59 3.44
N PHE A 199 -4.67 -6.94 2.19
CA PHE A 199 -6.01 -7.23 1.72
C PHE A 199 -6.06 -8.53 0.89
N ASN A 200 -7.23 -9.18 0.80
CA ASN A 200 -7.34 -10.53 0.26
C ASN A 200 -7.43 -10.58 -1.27
N GLY A 201 -8.13 -9.62 -1.90
CA GLY A 201 -8.27 -9.54 -3.36
C GLY A 201 -6.96 -9.15 -4.04
N VAL A 202 -6.87 -9.34 -5.34
CA VAL A 202 -5.79 -8.78 -6.15
C VAL A 202 -5.90 -7.26 -6.10
N GLU A 203 -7.10 -6.75 -6.38
CA GLU A 203 -7.40 -5.33 -6.30
C GLU A 203 -7.98 -4.92 -4.94
N ARG A 204 -7.76 -3.64 -4.61
CA ARG A 204 -8.38 -2.97 -3.45
C ARG A 204 -9.91 -2.95 -3.57
N PRO A 205 -10.67 -2.82 -2.47
CA PRO A 205 -12.11 -2.64 -2.56
C PRO A 205 -12.50 -1.40 -3.40
N PHE A 206 -13.44 -1.55 -4.32
CA PHE A 206 -13.94 -0.44 -5.16
C PHE A 206 -14.48 0.72 -4.34
N VAL A 207 -15.11 0.43 -3.19
CA VAL A 207 -15.58 1.48 -2.28
C VAL A 207 -14.42 2.33 -1.76
N GLU A 208 -13.26 1.70 -1.49
CA GLU A 208 -12.04 2.37 -1.01
C GLU A 208 -11.09 2.78 -2.14
N SER A 209 -11.58 2.84 -3.36
CA SER A 209 -10.87 3.38 -4.52
C SER A 209 -11.67 4.47 -5.23
N ILE A 210 -13.02 4.40 -5.15
CA ILE A 210 -13.94 5.26 -5.91
C ILE A 210 -14.75 6.19 -5.00
N ILE A 211 -15.31 5.68 -3.89
CA ILE A 211 -16.09 6.50 -2.95
C ILE A 211 -15.18 7.20 -1.94
N ILE A 212 -14.14 6.50 -1.49
CA ILE A 212 -13.00 7.04 -0.77
C ILE A 212 -11.82 6.97 -1.73
N PRO A 213 -11.12 8.07 -2.03
CA PRO A 213 -9.90 8.00 -2.83
C PRO A 213 -8.86 7.07 -2.21
N THR A 214 -8.14 6.28 -3.02
CA THR A 214 -7.05 5.40 -2.58
C THR A 214 -5.70 6.01 -2.88
N THR A 215 -4.66 5.57 -2.15
CA THR A 215 -3.31 6.15 -2.17
C THR A 215 -3.39 7.68 -2.05
N TRP A 216 -4.35 8.09 -1.23
CA TRP A 216 -4.68 9.50 -1.07
C TRP A 216 -3.75 10.15 -0.07
N ARG A 217 -2.86 10.96 -0.59
CA ARG A 217 -1.84 11.70 0.14
C ARG A 217 -1.98 13.19 -0.06
N GLU A 218 -1.76 13.98 0.99
CA GLU A 218 -1.85 15.43 0.98
C GLU A 218 -0.75 16.05 1.85
N LEU A 219 -0.31 17.25 1.49
CA LEU A 219 0.62 18.01 2.32
C LEU A 219 -0.11 18.60 3.53
N GLY A 220 0.48 18.46 4.72
CA GLY A 220 -0.13 18.99 5.91
C GLY A 220 0.57 18.63 7.20
N PHE A 221 -0.13 18.83 8.29
CA PHE A 221 0.32 18.48 9.64
C PHE A 221 -0.86 18.14 10.53
N GLY A 222 -0.58 17.54 11.66
CA GLY A 222 -1.61 17.25 12.65
C GLY A 222 -1.11 16.37 13.78
N PHE A 223 -2.05 15.78 14.48
CA PHE A 223 -1.76 15.09 15.73
C PHE A 223 -2.20 13.64 15.67
N THR A 224 -1.41 12.80 16.34
CA THR A 224 -1.67 11.38 16.49
C THR A 224 -1.47 10.97 17.95
N GLY A 225 -2.16 9.93 18.40
CA GLY A 225 -1.92 9.43 19.74
C GLY A 225 -2.75 8.21 20.10
N ASP A 226 -2.30 7.54 21.16
CA ASP A 226 -3.01 6.47 21.85
C ASP A 226 -3.62 7.04 23.14
N LEU A 227 -4.96 7.14 23.16
CA LEU A 227 -5.69 7.68 24.31
C LEU A 227 -5.80 6.67 25.48
N GLY A 228 -5.30 5.44 25.28
CA GLY A 228 -5.46 4.34 26.20
C GLY A 228 -6.80 3.60 26.01
N ARG A 229 -6.94 2.46 26.72
CA ARG A 229 -8.11 1.58 26.63
C ARG A 229 -8.46 1.11 25.21
N GLY A 230 -7.48 1.12 24.30
CA GLY A 230 -7.64 0.71 22.90
C GLY A 230 -8.11 1.81 21.94
N PHE A 231 -8.22 3.05 22.39
CA PHE A 231 -8.56 4.18 21.51
C PHE A 231 -7.31 4.83 20.94
N ARG A 232 -7.24 4.96 19.61
CA ARG A 232 -6.20 5.69 18.86
C ARG A 232 -6.85 6.71 17.95
N TYR A 233 -6.20 7.86 17.79
CA TYR A 233 -6.68 8.90 16.90
C TYR A 233 -5.58 9.44 15.99
N ARG A 234 -6.01 9.97 14.85
CA ARG A 234 -5.25 10.77 13.91
C ARG A 234 -6.13 11.94 13.46
N THR A 235 -5.59 13.13 13.46
CA THR A 235 -6.31 14.32 13.01
C THR A 235 -5.35 15.26 12.31
N TYR A 236 -5.64 15.59 11.06
CA TYR A 236 -4.74 16.34 10.19
C TYR A 236 -5.45 17.55 9.58
N LEU A 237 -4.70 18.61 9.39
CA LEU A 237 -5.02 19.74 8.54
C LEU A 237 -4.10 19.67 7.32
N THR A 238 -4.70 19.53 6.13
CA THR A 238 -3.98 19.22 4.89
C THR A 238 -4.41 20.13 3.75
N SER A 239 -3.71 20.06 2.61
CA SER A 239 -4.24 20.51 1.33
C SER A 239 -5.57 19.81 1.04
N SER A 240 -6.35 20.39 0.13
CA SER A 240 -7.69 19.88 -0.23
C SER A 240 -7.70 19.31 -1.64
N LEU A 241 -8.74 18.51 -1.93
CA LEU A 241 -9.02 17.99 -3.26
C LEU A 241 -9.22 19.12 -4.29
N ASP A 242 -8.96 18.81 -5.56
CA ASP A 242 -9.21 19.69 -6.71
C ASP A 242 -10.52 19.28 -7.43
N ALA A 243 -11.54 20.09 -7.27
CA ALA A 243 -12.85 19.83 -7.87
C ALA A 243 -12.87 19.96 -9.40
N SER A 244 -11.86 20.56 -10.02
CA SER A 244 -11.76 20.63 -11.48
C SER A 244 -11.58 19.26 -12.15
N ARG A 245 -11.12 18.26 -11.37
CA ARG A 245 -10.91 16.88 -11.83
C ARG A 245 -12.07 15.93 -11.49
N PHE A 246 -13.13 16.41 -10.81
CA PHE A 246 -14.28 15.57 -10.46
C PHE A 246 -15.08 15.17 -11.70
N ASN A 247 -15.58 13.95 -11.71
CA ASN A 247 -16.31 13.38 -12.83
C ASN A 247 -17.40 12.40 -12.37
N ALA A 248 -18.21 11.92 -13.32
CA ALA A 248 -19.31 11.00 -13.05
C ALA A 248 -18.85 9.60 -12.63
N GLU A 249 -17.76 9.11 -13.20
CA GLU A 249 -17.30 7.73 -13.06
C GLU A 249 -16.57 7.48 -11.75
N PHE A 250 -15.56 8.33 -11.46
CA PHE A 250 -14.71 8.22 -10.27
C PHE A 250 -15.11 9.23 -9.18
N GLY A 251 -16.12 10.06 -9.45
CA GLY A 251 -16.63 11.03 -8.48
C GLY A 251 -15.56 12.04 -8.07
N ILE A 252 -15.11 11.97 -6.82
CA ILE A 252 -14.08 12.85 -6.26
C ILE A 252 -12.68 12.25 -6.31
N ALA A 253 -12.53 10.96 -6.68
CA ALA A 253 -11.27 10.23 -6.52
C ALA A 253 -10.11 10.81 -7.35
N ASP A 254 -10.41 11.33 -8.55
CA ASP A 254 -9.40 11.97 -9.40
C ASP A 254 -8.99 13.36 -8.93
N GLY A 255 -9.69 13.90 -7.93
CA GLY A 255 -9.37 15.22 -7.36
C GLY A 255 -8.19 15.25 -6.38
N LYS A 256 -7.49 14.14 -6.16
CA LYS A 256 -6.27 14.11 -5.33
C LYS A 256 -5.22 15.06 -5.88
N THR A 257 -4.61 15.90 -5.03
CA THR A 257 -3.54 16.80 -5.45
C THR A 257 -2.17 16.17 -5.32
N SER A 258 -2.05 15.14 -4.48
CA SER A 258 -0.81 14.38 -4.27
C SER A 258 0.42 15.26 -3.97
N GLY A 259 0.19 16.44 -3.41
CA GLY A 259 1.24 17.42 -3.10
C GLY A 259 1.73 18.26 -4.28
N LEU A 260 1.39 17.94 -5.53
CA LEU A 260 1.90 18.66 -6.70
C LEU A 260 1.28 20.07 -6.83
N ASP A 261 -0.05 20.13 -6.84
CA ASP A 261 -0.81 21.38 -6.95
C ASP A 261 -1.49 21.74 -5.61
N ALA A 262 -0.86 21.32 -4.51
CA ALA A 262 -1.41 21.48 -3.18
C ALA A 262 -1.57 22.96 -2.82
N SER A 263 -2.75 23.33 -2.36
CA SER A 263 -3.03 24.69 -1.92
C SER A 263 -3.57 24.71 -0.51
N MET A 264 -2.89 25.46 0.36
CA MET A 264 -3.37 25.74 1.72
C MET A 264 -4.32 26.94 1.77
N ARG A 265 -4.73 27.51 0.62
CA ARG A 265 -5.75 28.56 0.57
C ARG A 265 -7.10 28.08 1.11
N ASN A 266 -7.42 26.81 0.83
CA ASN A 266 -8.62 26.14 1.30
C ASN A 266 -8.21 24.84 2.03
N PRO A 267 -7.75 24.91 3.28
CA PRO A 267 -7.32 23.71 3.98
C PRO A 267 -8.49 22.76 4.23
N ALA A 268 -8.17 21.47 4.24
CA ALA A 268 -9.07 20.40 4.60
C ALA A 268 -8.70 19.84 5.97
N TRP A 269 -9.71 19.41 6.70
CA TRP A 269 -9.55 18.61 7.90
C TRP A 269 -9.87 17.14 7.63
N ALA A 270 -9.01 16.25 8.11
CA ALA A 270 -9.22 14.80 8.08
C ALA A 270 -8.97 14.23 9.47
N GLY A 271 -9.85 13.33 9.91
CA GLY A 271 -9.69 12.70 11.21
C GLY A 271 -10.20 11.27 11.23
N ARG A 272 -9.52 10.41 12.02
CA ARG A 272 -9.89 9.03 12.29
C ARG A 272 -9.79 8.73 13.77
N LEU A 273 -10.83 8.08 14.29
CA LEU A 273 -10.84 7.46 15.62
C LEU A 273 -10.96 5.94 15.43
N GLU A 274 -10.06 5.19 16.04
CA GLU A 274 -10.04 3.74 16.00
C GLU A 274 -10.12 3.17 17.42
N PHE A 275 -10.95 2.17 17.62
CA PHE A 275 -11.08 1.41 18.86
C PHE A 275 -10.66 -0.03 18.65
N ALA A 276 -9.67 -0.49 19.39
CA ALA A 276 -9.14 -1.86 19.39
C ALA A 276 -9.03 -2.44 20.83
N GLY A 277 -9.88 -1.95 21.76
CA GLY A 277 -9.88 -2.39 23.17
C GLY A 277 -10.51 -3.76 23.40
N ILE A 278 -11.22 -4.30 22.42
CA ILE A 278 -11.78 -5.66 22.46
C ILE A 278 -10.88 -6.57 21.61
N ARG A 279 -10.49 -7.70 22.20
CA ARG A 279 -9.61 -8.64 21.52
C ARG A 279 -10.18 -9.04 20.15
N ARG A 280 -9.36 -8.89 19.10
CA ARG A 280 -9.69 -9.25 17.71
C ARG A 280 -10.78 -8.41 17.06
N LEU A 281 -11.27 -7.37 17.70
CA LEU A 281 -12.20 -6.41 17.14
C LEU A 281 -11.51 -5.06 17.00
N THR A 282 -11.57 -4.51 15.79
CA THR A 282 -11.20 -3.12 15.52
C THR A 282 -12.39 -2.44 14.86
N VAL A 283 -12.81 -1.32 15.43
CA VAL A 283 -13.85 -0.47 14.85
C VAL A 283 -13.24 0.89 14.60
N GLY A 284 -13.48 1.45 13.41
CA GLY A 284 -12.99 2.75 13.01
C GLY A 284 -14.10 3.65 12.50
N THR A 285 -13.91 4.94 12.69
CA THR A 285 -14.70 5.97 12.01
C THR A 285 -13.77 7.06 11.53
N SER A 286 -14.02 7.57 10.33
CA SER A 286 -13.24 8.68 9.79
C SER A 286 -14.14 9.73 9.18
N MET A 287 -13.65 10.95 9.18
CA MET A 287 -14.29 12.08 8.53
C MET A 287 -13.26 12.96 7.84
N TYR A 288 -13.62 13.46 6.67
CA TYR A 288 -12.88 14.48 5.92
C TYR A 288 -13.82 15.62 5.60
N SER A 289 -13.34 16.87 5.65
CA SER A 289 -14.07 18.04 5.19
C SER A 289 -13.11 19.12 4.68
N GLY A 290 -13.25 19.49 3.41
CA GLY A 290 -12.42 20.50 2.77
C GLY A 290 -13.16 21.25 1.66
N LEU A 291 -12.69 22.46 1.35
CA LEU A 291 -13.14 23.24 0.21
C LEU A 291 -12.24 22.95 -1.00
N ALA A 292 -12.81 22.45 -2.11
CA ALA A 292 -12.08 21.87 -3.23
C ALA A 292 -12.03 22.80 -4.48
N GLY A 293 -12.25 24.08 -4.31
CA GLY A 293 -12.47 25.01 -5.45
C GLY A 293 -11.26 25.83 -5.88
N PHE A 294 -10.02 25.51 -5.48
CA PHE A 294 -8.88 26.37 -5.78
C PHE A 294 -8.54 26.44 -7.29
N ASN A 295 -8.85 25.44 -8.10
CA ASN A 295 -8.76 25.41 -9.56
C ASN A 295 -10.14 25.54 -10.25
N ALA A 296 -11.20 25.86 -9.51
CA ALA A 296 -12.54 26.10 -10.02
C ALA A 296 -12.99 27.54 -9.70
N PRO A 297 -12.47 28.55 -10.40
CA PRO A 297 -12.67 29.96 -10.06
C PRO A 297 -14.18 30.31 -10.08
N GLY A 298 -14.63 30.97 -9.01
CA GLY A 298 -16.03 31.35 -8.81
C GLY A 298 -16.91 30.26 -8.16
N VAL A 299 -16.45 29.02 -8.07
CA VAL A 299 -17.17 27.93 -7.38
C VAL A 299 -16.23 27.24 -6.40
N ASN A 300 -16.63 27.20 -5.13
CA ASN A 300 -15.85 26.56 -4.11
C ASN A 300 -16.69 25.47 -3.40
N PRO A 301 -16.76 24.26 -3.96
CA PRO A 301 -17.53 23.17 -3.39
C PRO A 301 -16.86 22.63 -2.14
N ARG A 302 -17.65 22.36 -1.11
CA ARG A 302 -17.20 21.59 0.07
C ARG A 302 -17.41 20.11 -0.20
N VAL A 303 -16.35 19.34 -0.04
CA VAL A 303 -16.40 17.87 0.02
C VAL A 303 -16.40 17.45 1.47
N THR A 304 -17.33 16.58 1.84
CA THR A 304 -17.38 15.93 3.15
C THR A 304 -17.49 14.44 2.94
N ILE A 305 -16.60 13.66 3.56
CA ILE A 305 -16.64 12.20 3.58
C ILE A 305 -16.83 11.76 5.01
N ALA A 306 -17.70 10.78 5.23
CA ALA A 306 -17.82 10.09 6.50
C ALA A 306 -17.85 8.59 6.26
N ASN A 307 -17.09 7.83 7.04
CA ASN A 307 -17.14 6.38 6.99
C ASN A 307 -17.13 5.77 8.39
N VAL A 308 -17.67 4.55 8.45
CA VAL A 308 -17.52 3.65 9.59
C VAL A 308 -17.07 2.30 9.07
N ASP A 309 -16.15 1.66 9.79
CA ASP A 309 -15.60 0.38 9.43
C ASP A 309 -15.41 -0.52 10.64
N ALA A 310 -15.40 -1.83 10.39
CA ALA A 310 -15.13 -2.83 11.40
C ALA A 310 -14.34 -4.01 10.83
N ARG A 311 -13.43 -4.54 11.65
CA ARG A 311 -12.67 -5.77 11.39
C ARG A 311 -12.78 -6.67 12.61
N TYR A 312 -13.15 -7.91 12.40
CA TYR A 312 -13.30 -8.88 13.47
C TYR A 312 -12.74 -10.23 13.06
N SER A 313 -11.87 -10.79 13.89
CA SER A 313 -11.26 -12.10 13.67
C SER A 313 -11.78 -13.09 14.69
N ILE A 314 -12.44 -14.16 14.26
CA ILE A 314 -12.92 -15.23 15.13
C ILE A 314 -12.43 -16.59 14.64
N ARG A 315 -11.62 -17.27 15.44
CA ARG A 315 -11.01 -18.56 15.08
C ARG A 315 -10.29 -18.50 13.73
N ARG A 316 -10.90 -19.03 12.67
CA ARG A 316 -10.37 -19.07 11.29
C ARG A 316 -11.11 -18.13 10.35
N VAL A 317 -11.99 -17.31 10.84
CA VAL A 317 -12.79 -16.40 10.03
C VAL A 317 -12.40 -14.97 10.35
N ASP A 318 -12.08 -14.21 9.33
CA ASP A 318 -11.93 -12.76 9.38
C ASP A 318 -13.14 -12.12 8.70
N LEU A 319 -13.69 -11.12 9.34
CA LEU A 319 -14.78 -10.31 8.83
C LEU A 319 -14.31 -8.88 8.69
N ARG A 320 -14.56 -8.28 7.55
CA ARG A 320 -14.25 -6.87 7.26
C ARG A 320 -15.47 -6.21 6.63
N GLY A 321 -15.74 -4.99 7.02
CA GLY A 321 -16.81 -4.21 6.40
C GLY A 321 -16.58 -2.72 6.57
N LEU A 322 -17.10 -1.97 5.60
CA LEU A 322 -17.04 -0.52 5.60
C LEU A 322 -18.30 0.05 4.94
N PHE A 323 -18.78 1.15 5.47
CA PHE A 323 -19.78 2.02 4.87
C PHE A 323 -19.22 3.43 4.76
N ALA A 324 -19.35 4.04 3.57
CA ALA A 324 -18.90 5.40 3.31
C ALA A 324 -19.98 6.21 2.58
N ASN A 325 -20.06 7.48 2.93
CA ASN A 325 -20.89 8.45 2.25
C ASN A 325 -20.09 9.75 2.03
N THR A 326 -20.18 10.28 0.81
CA THR A 326 -19.50 11.50 0.37
C THR A 326 -20.53 12.50 -0.09
N TRP A 327 -20.41 13.74 0.34
CA TRP A 327 -21.25 14.87 -0.07
C TRP A 327 -20.38 15.93 -0.74
N VAL A 328 -20.91 16.47 -1.86
CA VAL A 328 -20.30 17.56 -2.62
C VAL A 328 -21.32 18.71 -2.68
N SER A 329 -21.02 19.80 -1.97
CA SER A 329 -21.85 20.99 -2.06
C SER A 329 -21.66 21.70 -3.40
N LYS A 330 -22.62 22.50 -3.83
CA LYS A 330 -22.55 23.28 -5.08
C LYS A 330 -22.23 22.45 -6.35
N ALA A 331 -22.52 21.15 -6.35
CA ALA A 331 -22.22 20.25 -7.46
C ALA A 331 -22.86 20.73 -8.79
N GLY A 332 -24.06 21.30 -8.75
CA GLY A 332 -24.71 21.88 -9.94
C GLY A 332 -24.02 23.11 -10.49
N GLU A 333 -23.48 23.96 -9.63
CA GLU A 333 -22.69 25.12 -10.03
C GLU A 333 -21.33 24.67 -10.61
N LEU A 334 -20.70 23.69 -9.97
CA LEU A 334 -19.48 23.06 -10.47
C LEU A 334 -19.67 22.46 -11.86
N ASN A 335 -20.72 21.67 -12.07
CA ASN A 335 -21.04 21.07 -13.36
C ASN A 335 -21.21 22.12 -14.46
N ARG A 336 -21.88 23.25 -14.16
CA ARG A 336 -22.04 24.35 -15.14
C ARG A 336 -20.70 25.00 -15.46
N LEU A 337 -19.87 25.29 -14.45
CA LEU A 337 -18.55 25.88 -14.63
C LEU A 337 -17.66 24.99 -15.50
N LEU A 338 -17.50 23.73 -15.13
CA LEU A 338 -16.61 22.80 -15.84
C LEU A 338 -17.11 22.56 -17.28
N ARG A 339 -18.43 22.48 -17.49
CA ARG A 339 -19.00 22.39 -18.85
C ARG A 339 -18.68 23.63 -19.67
N GLN A 340 -18.69 24.82 -19.09
CA GLN A 340 -18.33 26.06 -19.79
C GLN A 340 -16.84 26.09 -20.15
N GLN A 341 -15.99 25.55 -19.29
CA GLN A 341 -14.54 25.55 -19.51
C GLN A 341 -14.07 24.46 -20.48
N THR A 342 -14.65 23.28 -20.41
CA THR A 342 -14.15 22.10 -21.15
C THR A 342 -15.05 21.68 -22.32
N GLY A 343 -16.27 22.21 -22.40
CA GLY A 343 -17.30 21.76 -23.35
C GLY A 343 -17.99 20.44 -22.94
N VAL A 344 -17.47 19.73 -21.94
CA VAL A 344 -17.97 18.43 -21.49
C VAL A 344 -18.67 18.56 -20.12
N ASN A 345 -19.84 17.93 -19.99
CA ASN A 345 -20.53 17.87 -18.71
C ASN A 345 -19.91 16.79 -17.82
N PRO A 346 -19.24 17.13 -16.71
CA PRO A 346 -18.63 16.15 -15.83
C PRO A 346 -19.67 15.35 -15.04
N ASN A 347 -20.90 15.85 -14.93
CA ASN A 347 -22.05 15.23 -14.25
C ASN A 347 -21.74 14.78 -12.80
N VAL A 348 -21.04 15.61 -12.05
CA VAL A 348 -20.68 15.40 -10.65
C VAL A 348 -21.93 15.39 -9.80
N ALA A 349 -22.06 14.39 -8.95
CA ALA A 349 -23.18 14.24 -8.03
C ALA A 349 -23.04 15.10 -6.77
N SER A 350 -24.15 15.40 -6.11
CA SER A 350 -24.17 16.02 -4.78
C SER A 350 -23.95 15.03 -3.64
N GLN A 351 -24.15 13.72 -3.91
CA GLN A 351 -23.89 12.65 -2.95
C GLN A 351 -23.45 11.37 -3.65
N MET A 352 -22.44 10.72 -3.08
CA MET A 352 -21.95 9.39 -3.43
C MET A 352 -22.05 8.47 -2.22
N ARG A 353 -22.18 7.17 -2.45
CA ARG A 353 -22.30 6.19 -1.36
C ARG A 353 -21.72 4.84 -1.78
N GLY A 354 -21.08 4.18 -0.81
CA GLY A 354 -20.62 2.81 -0.99
C GLY A 354 -20.52 2.06 0.32
N TYR A 355 -20.60 0.74 0.21
CA TYR A 355 -20.36 -0.17 1.32
C TYR A 355 -19.87 -1.52 0.79
N TYR A 356 -19.10 -2.20 1.63
CA TYR A 356 -18.74 -3.58 1.36
C TYR A 356 -18.73 -4.42 2.65
N PHE A 357 -18.83 -5.73 2.44
CA PHE A 357 -18.64 -6.74 3.45
C PHE A 357 -17.82 -7.90 2.89
N GLU A 358 -16.77 -8.32 3.61
CA GLU A 358 -15.82 -9.33 3.20
C GLU A 358 -15.59 -10.33 4.34
N PRO A 359 -16.20 -11.53 4.30
CA PRO A 359 -15.78 -12.68 5.06
C PRO A 359 -14.59 -13.37 4.37
N ALA A 360 -13.63 -13.84 5.18
CA ALA A 360 -12.47 -14.60 4.75
C ALA A 360 -12.25 -15.79 5.70
N LEU A 361 -11.97 -16.96 5.13
CA LEU A 361 -11.76 -18.22 5.85
C LEU A 361 -10.31 -18.68 5.67
N HIS A 362 -9.57 -18.82 6.77
CA HIS A 362 -8.26 -19.44 6.82
C HIS A 362 -8.40 -20.97 6.77
N ILE A 363 -8.14 -21.55 5.62
CA ILE A 363 -8.35 -22.99 5.35
C ILE A 363 -7.29 -23.83 6.07
N LEU A 364 -6.02 -23.39 6.02
CA LEU A 364 -4.94 -24.09 6.71
C LEU A 364 -5.01 -23.87 8.22
N PRO A 365 -4.71 -24.92 9.03
CA PRO A 365 -4.56 -24.75 10.46
C PRO A 365 -3.45 -23.76 10.82
N ARG A 366 -3.66 -22.90 11.82
CA ARG A 366 -2.69 -21.89 12.28
C ARG A 366 -1.34 -22.44 12.76
N ARG A 367 -1.19 -23.77 12.87
CA ARG A 367 0.09 -24.43 13.17
C ARG A 367 1.09 -24.41 12.01
N TYR A 368 0.60 -24.18 10.80
CA TYR A 368 1.45 -24.03 9.63
C TYR A 368 1.93 -22.57 9.50
N ARG A 369 3.14 -22.38 8.97
CA ARG A 369 3.64 -21.05 8.60
C ARG A 369 2.91 -20.49 7.37
N GLN A 370 2.41 -21.39 6.53
CA GLN A 370 1.67 -21.09 5.32
C GLN A 370 0.22 -20.80 5.68
N ASP A 371 -0.41 -19.95 4.92
CA ASP A 371 -1.84 -19.65 5.03
C ASP A 371 -2.51 -19.77 3.67
N LEU A 372 -3.72 -20.31 3.65
CA LEU A 372 -4.60 -20.34 2.48
C LEU A 372 -5.92 -19.72 2.90
N ILE A 373 -6.23 -18.59 2.32
CA ILE A 373 -7.40 -17.80 2.65
C ILE A 373 -8.37 -17.87 1.47
N ALA A 374 -9.59 -18.36 1.71
CA ALA A 374 -10.70 -18.19 0.77
C ALA A 374 -11.56 -17.02 1.23
N PHE A 375 -11.92 -16.13 0.33
CA PHE A 375 -12.72 -14.96 0.66
C PHE A 375 -13.85 -14.72 -0.35
N GLY A 376 -14.85 -13.99 0.10
CA GLY A 376 -15.88 -13.43 -0.74
C GLY A 376 -16.17 -12.01 -0.30
N ARG A 377 -16.27 -11.07 -1.23
CA ARG A 377 -16.58 -9.67 -0.95
C ARG A 377 -17.75 -9.21 -1.79
N TYR A 378 -18.75 -8.67 -1.14
CA TYR A 378 -19.82 -7.95 -1.80
C TYR A 378 -19.62 -6.46 -1.63
N GLU A 379 -19.65 -5.74 -2.74
CA GLU A 379 -19.55 -4.28 -2.76
C GLU A 379 -20.75 -3.67 -3.48
N ARG A 380 -21.25 -2.56 -2.97
CA ARG A 380 -22.16 -1.68 -3.69
C ARG A 380 -21.65 -0.26 -3.60
N TYR A 381 -21.55 0.41 -4.74
CA TYR A 381 -21.04 1.76 -4.81
C TYR A 381 -21.71 2.53 -5.94
N ASN A 382 -22.09 3.77 -5.62
CA ASN A 382 -22.79 4.66 -6.53
C ASN A 382 -22.18 6.07 -6.43
N THR A 383 -21.50 6.48 -7.48
CA THR A 383 -20.93 7.83 -7.60
C THR A 383 -21.97 8.89 -7.85
N GLN A 384 -23.21 8.50 -8.18
CA GLN A 384 -24.34 9.39 -8.45
C GLN A 384 -25.58 9.05 -7.61
N GLN A 385 -25.37 8.82 -6.30
CA GLN A 385 -26.45 8.48 -5.36
C GLN A 385 -27.53 9.56 -5.27
N LYS A 386 -27.12 10.85 -5.38
CA LYS A 386 -28.03 11.98 -5.47
C LYS A 386 -27.43 13.04 -6.38
N MET A 387 -28.19 13.41 -7.40
CA MET A 387 -27.79 14.46 -8.34
C MET A 387 -28.25 15.84 -7.88
N PRO A 388 -27.56 16.91 -8.27
CA PRO A 388 -28.05 18.27 -8.09
C PRO A 388 -29.26 18.52 -9.00
N ALA A 389 -30.06 19.54 -8.67
CA ALA A 389 -31.23 19.91 -9.46
C ALA A 389 -30.88 20.18 -10.92
N GLY A 390 -31.67 19.65 -11.87
CA GLY A 390 -31.46 19.77 -13.30
C GLY A 390 -30.48 18.78 -13.92
N TYR A 391 -29.95 17.83 -13.15
CA TYR A 391 -29.07 16.76 -13.63
C TYR A 391 -29.67 15.39 -13.32
N LEU A 392 -29.49 14.45 -14.25
CA LEU A 392 -29.95 13.07 -14.12
C LEU A 392 -28.77 12.13 -13.84
N PRO A 393 -28.96 11.09 -13.01
CA PRO A 393 -27.96 10.08 -12.81
C PRO A 393 -27.79 9.23 -14.07
N LEU A 394 -26.57 8.76 -14.30
CA LEU A 394 -26.24 7.76 -15.31
C LEU A 394 -26.25 6.39 -14.61
N GLU A 395 -27.15 5.51 -15.03
CA GLU A 395 -27.40 4.23 -14.35
C GLU A 395 -26.18 3.30 -14.30
N GLN A 396 -25.24 3.44 -15.25
CA GLN A 396 -23.99 2.69 -15.27
C GLN A 396 -23.09 2.93 -14.04
N PHE A 397 -23.28 4.04 -13.33
CA PHE A 397 -22.50 4.39 -12.15
C PHE A 397 -23.15 3.95 -10.83
N ASN A 398 -24.32 3.33 -10.88
CA ASN A 398 -24.87 2.56 -9.77
C ASN A 398 -24.44 1.10 -9.90
N ARG A 399 -23.35 0.76 -9.24
CA ARG A 399 -22.56 -0.46 -9.44
C ARG A 399 -22.65 -1.39 -8.24
N SER A 400 -22.54 -2.68 -8.50
CA SER A 400 -22.33 -3.69 -7.47
C SER A 400 -21.38 -4.77 -7.98
N SER A 401 -20.57 -5.31 -7.10
CA SER A 401 -19.59 -6.35 -7.43
C SER A 401 -19.60 -7.46 -6.39
N TRP A 402 -19.53 -8.69 -6.86
CA TRP A 402 -19.18 -9.85 -6.07
C TRP A 402 -17.79 -10.29 -6.45
N ILE A 403 -16.86 -10.28 -5.52
CA ILE A 403 -15.50 -10.73 -5.69
C ILE A 403 -15.32 -11.99 -4.87
N THR A 404 -14.84 -13.06 -5.49
CA THR A 404 -14.53 -14.30 -4.79
C THR A 404 -13.17 -14.80 -5.22
N GLY A 405 -12.39 -15.26 -4.26
CA GLY A 405 -11.03 -15.66 -4.57
C GLY A 405 -10.32 -16.38 -3.45
N ILE A 406 -9.06 -16.65 -3.72
CA ILE A 406 -8.13 -17.25 -2.78
C ILE A 406 -6.84 -16.43 -2.70
N ALA A 407 -6.27 -16.34 -1.51
CA ALA A 407 -4.93 -15.82 -1.27
C ALA A 407 -4.10 -16.89 -0.58
N TYR A 408 -3.04 -17.35 -1.24
CA TYR A 408 -2.09 -18.28 -0.66
C TYR A 408 -0.86 -17.53 -0.19
N LYS A 409 -0.53 -17.68 1.09
CA LYS A 409 0.67 -17.10 1.70
C LYS A 409 1.66 -18.21 2.02
N PRO A 410 2.63 -18.51 1.15
CA PRO A 410 3.70 -19.46 1.43
C PRO A 410 4.60 -19.01 2.60
N ALA A 411 4.73 -17.70 2.78
CA ALA A 411 5.32 -17.02 3.91
C ALA A 411 4.40 -15.85 4.30
N PRO A 412 4.49 -15.31 5.55
CA PRO A 412 3.66 -14.19 6.00
C PRO A 412 3.72 -12.96 5.06
N ASP A 413 4.89 -12.72 4.48
CA ASP A 413 5.20 -11.53 3.69
C ASP A 413 5.03 -11.73 2.18
N VAL A 414 4.59 -12.93 1.73
CA VAL A 414 4.37 -13.26 0.32
C VAL A 414 2.93 -13.70 0.12
N ALA A 415 2.23 -13.10 -0.82
CA ALA A 415 0.85 -13.43 -1.16
C ALA A 415 0.72 -13.72 -2.67
N LEU A 416 0.23 -14.91 -3.01
CA LEU A 416 -0.21 -15.30 -4.33
C LEU A 416 -1.73 -15.24 -4.33
N LYS A 417 -2.32 -14.44 -5.21
CA LYS A 417 -3.74 -14.14 -5.19
C LYS A 417 -4.40 -14.49 -6.51
N PHE A 418 -5.62 -14.95 -6.39
CA PHE A 418 -6.52 -15.19 -7.51
C PHE A 418 -7.90 -14.73 -7.11
N ASP A 419 -8.57 -13.97 -7.94
CA ASP A 419 -9.97 -13.64 -7.76
C ASP A 419 -10.73 -13.51 -9.08
N TYR A 420 -12.03 -13.67 -8.98
CA TYR A 420 -12.97 -13.42 -10.04
C TYR A 420 -13.99 -12.37 -9.59
N VAL A 421 -14.20 -11.37 -10.44
CA VAL A 421 -15.07 -10.22 -10.19
C VAL A 421 -16.32 -10.31 -11.04
N PHE A 422 -17.47 -10.45 -10.39
CA PHE A 422 -18.79 -10.36 -11.02
C PHE A 422 -19.32 -8.93 -10.90
N ASN A 423 -19.20 -8.16 -11.95
CA ASN A 423 -19.65 -6.78 -11.99
C ASN A 423 -21.08 -6.66 -12.52
N ARG A 424 -21.84 -5.75 -11.90
CA ARG A 424 -23.18 -5.36 -12.33
C ARG A 424 -23.34 -3.84 -12.20
N ASN A 425 -24.10 -3.26 -13.09
CA ASN A 425 -24.61 -1.90 -12.98
C ASN A 425 -26.13 -1.88 -13.27
N GLN A 426 -26.76 -0.75 -13.13
CA GLN A 426 -28.21 -0.59 -13.39
C GLN A 426 -28.53 -0.18 -14.83
N SER A 427 -27.53 0.06 -15.69
CA SER A 427 -27.75 0.46 -17.06
C SER A 427 -28.26 -0.70 -17.91
N ALA A 428 -29.30 -0.44 -18.70
CA ALA A 428 -29.78 -1.37 -19.71
C ALA A 428 -28.89 -1.39 -20.96
N VAL A 429 -28.08 -0.35 -21.18
CA VAL A 429 -27.29 -0.16 -22.41
C VAL A 429 -25.82 -0.48 -22.19
N VAL A 430 -25.23 0.07 -21.12
CA VAL A 430 -23.80 -0.12 -20.78
C VAL A 430 -23.68 -1.34 -19.89
N LYS A 431 -23.09 -2.41 -20.40
CA LYS A 431 -22.87 -3.64 -19.62
C LYS A 431 -21.62 -3.51 -18.77
N ALA A 432 -21.72 -3.93 -17.51
CA ALA A 432 -20.56 -4.13 -16.67
C ALA A 432 -19.81 -5.40 -17.11
N LEU A 433 -18.49 -5.34 -17.21
CA LEU A 433 -17.64 -6.46 -17.59
C LEU A 433 -17.16 -7.19 -16.35
N ASN A 434 -17.24 -8.51 -16.38
CA ASN A 434 -16.63 -9.36 -15.34
C ASN A 434 -15.14 -9.45 -15.56
N GLY A 435 -14.39 -9.71 -14.49
CA GLY A 435 -12.93 -9.79 -14.55
C GLY A 435 -12.38 -11.01 -13.84
N LEU A 436 -11.21 -11.45 -14.29
CA LEU A 436 -10.38 -12.46 -13.64
C LEU A 436 -9.03 -11.82 -13.35
N ASN A 437 -8.56 -11.94 -12.11
CA ASN A 437 -7.33 -11.31 -11.66
C ASN A 437 -6.41 -12.35 -11.03
N LEU A 438 -5.13 -12.22 -11.34
CA LEU A 438 -4.02 -12.91 -10.71
C LEU A 438 -3.06 -11.88 -10.15
N GLY A 439 -2.50 -12.12 -8.99
CA GLY A 439 -1.56 -11.20 -8.38
C GLY A 439 -0.51 -11.93 -7.54
N ILE A 440 0.66 -11.35 -7.48
CA ILE A 440 1.71 -11.71 -6.53
C ILE A 440 2.23 -10.44 -5.89
N GLY A 441 2.20 -10.39 -4.56
CA GLY A 441 2.73 -9.28 -3.80
C GLY A 441 3.58 -9.76 -2.64
N TRP A 442 4.64 -9.04 -2.32
CA TRP A 442 5.52 -9.41 -1.20
C TRP A 442 6.20 -8.21 -0.58
N TRP A 443 6.62 -8.41 0.68
CA TRP A 443 7.47 -7.52 1.47
C TRP A 443 8.91 -8.02 1.50
N PHE A 444 9.87 -7.11 1.63
CA PHE A 444 11.29 -7.44 1.83
C PHE A 444 11.99 -6.44 2.75
#